data_5983755403cfaa9521bc46ca6a4373f0
#
_entry.id   5983755403cfaa9521bc46ca6a4373f0
#
_cell.length_a   1.000
_cell.length_b   1.000
_cell.length_c   1.000
_cell.angle_alpha   90.00
_cell.angle_beta   90.00
_cell.angle_gamma   90.00
#
_symmetry.space_group_name_H-M   'P 1'
#
loop_
_entity.id
_entity.type
_entity.pdbx_description
1 polymer ?
#
loop_
_entity_poly.entity_id
_entity_poly.type
_entity_poly.pdbx_seq_one_letter_code
_entity_poly.pdbx_strand_id
1 'polypeptide(L)'
;IDGRYYWDGGLVSNTPLSQVFDAQPRRDSLVFQVDLWNARGDLPQNLLDVAEREKEIQYSSRTRTITDMQRLGQHYRRLLRELLEEIPEDVRSSNPWCRRAGELACDNRYSLIHLIYRDRARFGHFKDYQFGRVAMREHWQSGLADIGRALAHPEWLQLPTGENAFVTHDATA
;
A
#
# COMPACT_ATOMS: atom_id res chain seq x y z
N ILE A 1 17.52 21.26 -0.06
CA ILE A 1 17.02 21.36 -1.42
C ILE A 1 16.55 22.80 -1.62
N ASP A 2 17.06 23.50 -2.59
CA ASP A 2 16.68 24.89 -2.89
C ASP A 2 16.70 25.84 -1.67
N GLY A 3 17.69 25.68 -0.80
CA GLY A 3 17.86 26.47 0.43
C GLY A 3 16.92 26.12 1.59
N ARG A 4 16.12 25.03 1.46
CA ARG A 4 15.24 24.53 2.50
C ARG A 4 15.77 23.22 3.09
N TYR A 5 15.48 23.00 4.38
CA TYR A 5 15.81 21.75 5.06
C TYR A 5 14.63 20.79 5.00
N TYR A 6 14.92 19.52 4.77
CA TYR A 6 13.92 18.44 4.71
C TYR A 6 14.36 17.30 5.63
N TRP A 7 13.39 16.61 6.16
CA TRP A 7 13.56 15.36 6.90
C TRP A 7 13.18 14.18 6.04
N ASP A 8 13.58 12.97 6.46
CA ASP A 8 13.18 11.73 5.81
C ASP A 8 11.65 11.59 5.81
N GLY A 9 11.07 11.40 4.65
CA GLY A 9 9.63 11.19 4.47
C GLY A 9 9.11 9.94 5.17
N GLY A 10 9.96 8.95 5.43
CA GLY A 10 9.63 7.74 6.16
C GLY A 10 9.14 7.99 7.59
N LEU A 11 9.51 9.13 8.20
CA LEU A 11 8.97 9.55 9.50
C LEU A 11 7.46 9.80 9.48
N VAL A 12 6.93 10.22 8.33
CA VAL A 12 5.50 10.50 8.13
C VAL A 12 4.81 9.30 7.48
N SER A 13 5.37 8.80 6.37
CA SER A 13 4.83 7.65 5.65
C SER A 13 5.96 6.89 4.94
N ASN A 14 6.25 5.70 5.43
CA ASN A 14 7.29 4.83 4.86
C ASN A 14 6.84 4.18 3.54
N THR A 15 5.54 3.96 3.40
CA THR A 15 4.90 3.41 2.19
C THR A 15 3.74 4.31 1.78
N PRO A 16 4.00 5.44 1.05
CA PRO A 16 3.02 6.49 0.80
C PRO A 16 2.00 6.12 -0.27
N LEU A 17 1.22 5.08 -0.04
CA LEU A 17 0.23 4.50 -0.96
C LEU A 17 -0.84 5.52 -1.41
N SER A 18 -1.23 6.43 -0.52
CA SER A 18 -2.19 7.50 -0.83
C SER A 18 -1.73 8.38 -1.99
N GLN A 19 -0.43 8.63 -2.14
CA GLN A 19 0.10 9.43 -3.24
C GLN A 19 -0.15 8.77 -4.61
N VAL A 20 -0.22 7.45 -4.66
CA VAL A 20 -0.53 6.71 -5.88
C VAL A 20 -2.02 6.79 -6.22
N PHE A 21 -2.89 6.56 -5.24
CA PHE A 21 -4.34 6.45 -5.47
C PHE A 21 -5.07 7.79 -5.50
N ASP A 22 -4.51 8.83 -4.90
CA ASP A 22 -5.08 10.18 -4.93
C ASP A 22 -4.55 11.03 -6.10
N ALA A 23 -3.55 10.53 -6.85
CA ALA A 23 -3.04 11.18 -8.05
C ALA A 23 -4.15 11.35 -9.11
N GLN A 24 -4.10 12.50 -9.84
CA GLN A 24 -5.05 12.80 -10.89
C GLN A 24 -4.36 12.84 -12.26
N PRO A 25 -4.99 12.34 -13.32
CA PRO A 25 -6.23 11.55 -13.32
C PRO A 25 -6.05 10.17 -12.71
N ARG A 26 -7.06 9.67 -12.00
CA ARG A 26 -7.06 8.29 -11.49
C ARG A 26 -7.05 7.31 -12.64
N ARG A 27 -6.30 6.22 -12.46
CA ARG A 27 -6.18 5.15 -13.47
C ARG A 27 -6.26 3.79 -12.80
N ASP A 28 -6.75 2.83 -13.55
CA ASP A 28 -6.63 1.42 -13.19
C ASP A 28 -5.15 1.08 -12.96
N SER A 29 -4.83 0.46 -11.83
CA SER A 29 -3.43 0.30 -11.45
C SER A 29 -3.13 -1.04 -10.78
N LEU A 30 -2.05 -1.65 -11.24
CA LEU A 30 -1.34 -2.71 -10.53
C LEU A 30 -0.22 -2.05 -9.72
N VAL A 31 -0.24 -2.24 -8.40
CA VAL A 31 0.69 -1.60 -7.47
C VAL A 31 1.50 -2.65 -6.72
N PHE A 32 2.81 -2.52 -6.73
CA PHE A 32 3.71 -3.29 -5.86
C PHE A 32 4.12 -2.41 -4.69
N GLN A 33 3.77 -2.84 -3.49
CA GLN A 33 4.14 -2.14 -2.26
C GLN A 33 5.21 -2.95 -1.53
N VAL A 34 6.41 -2.39 -1.46
CA VAL A 34 7.54 -2.99 -0.74
C VAL A 34 7.56 -2.45 0.68
N ASP A 35 7.50 -3.34 1.67
CA ASP A 35 7.55 -2.99 3.09
C ASP A 35 8.67 -3.77 3.79
N LEU A 36 9.51 -3.06 4.53
CA LEU A 36 10.57 -3.65 5.34
C LEU A 36 10.09 -4.14 6.72
N TRP A 37 8.84 -3.82 7.08
CA TRP A 37 8.33 -4.00 8.42
C TRP A 37 7.22 -5.03 8.48
N ASN A 38 7.50 -6.13 9.20
CA ASN A 38 6.54 -7.21 9.36
C ASN A 38 5.66 -6.99 10.61
N ALA A 39 4.34 -7.09 10.43
CA ALA A 39 3.40 -7.02 11.55
C ALA A 39 3.54 -8.18 12.54
N ARG A 40 3.89 -9.37 12.04
CA ARG A 40 4.09 -10.57 12.85
C ARG A 40 5.54 -10.64 13.32
N GLY A 41 5.76 -11.10 14.53
CA GLY A 41 7.07 -11.23 15.09
C GLY A 41 7.12 -12.06 16.35
N ASP A 42 8.32 -12.55 16.69
CA ASP A 42 8.57 -13.32 17.89
C ASP A 42 8.54 -12.48 19.15
N LEU A 43 8.49 -13.14 20.30
CA LEU A 43 8.57 -12.47 21.59
C LEU A 43 9.99 -11.91 21.77
N PRO A 44 10.17 -10.62 22.04
CA PRO A 44 11.46 -10.02 22.32
C PRO A 44 12.17 -10.70 23.50
N GLN A 45 13.47 -10.93 23.36
CA GLN A 45 14.28 -11.59 24.40
C GLN A 45 15.16 -10.57 25.18
N ASN A 46 15.34 -9.38 24.64
CA ASN A 46 16.14 -8.31 25.23
C ASN A 46 15.60 -6.95 24.82
N LEU A 47 16.16 -5.85 25.40
CA LEU A 47 15.70 -4.49 25.14
C LEU A 47 15.90 -4.04 23.68
N LEU A 48 16.90 -4.56 22.99
CA LEU A 48 17.12 -4.24 21.58
C LEU A 48 16.05 -4.88 20.70
N ASP A 49 15.66 -6.14 20.99
CA ASP A 49 14.52 -6.79 20.31
C ASP A 49 13.21 -6.03 20.54
N VAL A 50 13.02 -5.47 21.74
CA VAL A 50 11.84 -4.63 22.05
C VAL A 50 11.83 -3.39 21.17
N ALA A 51 12.95 -2.69 21.04
CA ALA A 51 13.04 -1.47 20.23
C ALA A 51 12.81 -1.78 18.72
N GLU A 52 13.32 -2.90 18.22
CA GLU A 52 13.03 -3.34 16.85
C GLU A 52 11.55 -3.68 16.68
N ARG A 53 10.99 -4.44 17.63
CA ARG A 53 9.59 -4.82 17.59
C ARG A 53 8.64 -3.63 17.64
N GLU A 54 8.98 -2.60 18.39
CA GLU A 54 8.25 -1.34 18.43
C GLU A 54 8.20 -0.69 17.05
N LYS A 55 9.34 -0.59 16.36
CA LYS A 55 9.40 -0.07 14.98
C LYS A 55 8.56 -0.92 14.03
N GLU A 56 8.67 -2.24 14.10
CA GLU A 56 7.89 -3.15 13.25
C GLU A 56 6.39 -2.93 13.43
N ILE A 57 5.90 -2.85 14.66
CA ILE A 57 4.49 -2.61 14.96
C ILE A 57 4.07 -1.22 14.46
N GLN A 58 4.88 -0.20 14.72
CA GLN A 58 4.58 1.18 14.34
C GLN A 58 4.44 1.33 12.83
N TYR A 59 5.41 0.87 12.06
CA TYR A 59 5.42 1.04 10.61
C TYR A 59 4.42 0.12 9.91
N SER A 60 4.37 -1.16 10.27
CA SER A 60 3.44 -2.10 9.66
C SER A 60 1.96 -1.78 9.94
N SER A 61 1.63 -1.22 11.11
CA SER A 61 0.26 -0.80 11.42
C SER A 61 -0.17 0.39 10.59
N ARG A 62 0.72 1.35 10.33
CA ARG A 62 0.46 2.50 9.44
C ARG A 62 0.18 2.04 8.02
N THR A 63 1.01 1.14 7.48
CA THR A 63 0.81 0.56 6.14
C THR A 63 -0.57 -0.07 6.00
N ARG A 64 -0.98 -0.91 6.95
CA ARG A 64 -2.28 -1.57 6.92
C ARG A 64 -3.43 -0.57 7.00
N THR A 65 -3.36 0.36 7.95
CA THR A 65 -4.39 1.39 8.11
C THR A 65 -4.57 2.19 6.82
N ILE A 66 -3.50 2.62 6.17
CA ILE A 66 -3.57 3.35 4.91
C ILE A 66 -4.19 2.50 3.80
N THR A 67 -3.80 1.23 3.69
CA THR A 67 -4.37 0.29 2.72
C THR A 67 -5.88 0.13 2.91
N ASP A 68 -6.32 -0.07 4.16
CA ASP A 68 -7.75 -0.22 4.47
C ASP A 68 -8.54 1.06 4.19
N MET A 69 -7.97 2.22 4.49
CA MET A 69 -8.59 3.51 4.15
C MET A 69 -8.72 3.71 2.64
N GLN A 70 -7.71 3.34 1.85
CA GLN A 70 -7.77 3.46 0.39
C GLN A 70 -8.81 2.50 -0.20
N ARG A 71 -8.87 1.27 0.31
CA ARG A 71 -9.90 0.29 -0.08
C ARG A 71 -11.31 0.81 0.19
N LEU A 72 -11.55 1.31 1.41
CA LEU A 72 -12.84 1.88 1.79
C LEU A 72 -13.18 3.13 0.96
N GLY A 73 -12.21 4.01 0.75
CA GLY A 73 -12.36 5.18 -0.11
C GLY A 73 -12.76 4.80 -1.53
N GLN A 74 -12.14 3.78 -2.12
CA GLN A 74 -12.50 3.30 -3.46
C GLN A 74 -13.89 2.67 -3.51
N HIS A 75 -14.28 1.94 -2.47
CA HIS A 75 -15.63 1.42 -2.36
C HIS A 75 -16.69 2.55 -2.38
N TYR A 76 -16.48 3.63 -1.63
CA TYR A 76 -17.39 4.77 -1.63
C TYR A 76 -17.40 5.54 -2.95
N ARG A 77 -16.24 5.69 -3.63
CA ARG A 77 -16.18 6.33 -4.95
C ARG A 77 -16.99 5.55 -5.98
N ARG A 78 -16.91 4.24 -5.94
CA ARG A 78 -17.68 3.37 -6.82
C ARG A 78 -19.18 3.42 -6.50
N LEU A 79 -19.55 3.33 -5.23
CA LEU A 79 -20.94 3.48 -4.81
C LEU A 79 -21.53 4.81 -5.26
N LEU A 80 -20.77 5.92 -5.16
CA LEU A 80 -21.19 7.21 -5.68
C LEU A 80 -21.42 7.16 -7.19
N ARG A 81 -20.59 6.46 -7.94
CA ARG A 81 -20.75 6.27 -9.38
C ARG A 81 -22.05 5.55 -9.70
N GLU A 82 -22.27 4.41 -9.08
CA GLU A 82 -23.48 3.60 -9.25
C GLU A 82 -24.74 4.40 -8.88
N LEU A 83 -24.74 5.10 -7.75
CA LEU A 83 -25.87 5.95 -7.34
C LEU A 83 -26.15 7.11 -8.32
N LEU A 84 -25.10 7.71 -8.87
CA LEU A 84 -25.28 8.79 -9.86
C LEU A 84 -25.86 8.26 -11.18
N GLU A 85 -25.62 7.02 -11.55
CA GLU A 85 -26.19 6.39 -12.74
C GLU A 85 -27.70 6.15 -12.64
N GLU A 86 -28.22 5.96 -11.41
CA GLU A 86 -29.65 5.85 -11.14
C GLU A 86 -30.41 7.20 -11.16
N ILE A 87 -29.69 8.33 -11.11
CA ILE A 87 -30.29 9.67 -11.11
C ILE A 87 -30.54 10.11 -12.56
N PRO A 88 -31.77 10.59 -12.89
CA PRO A 88 -32.08 11.12 -14.22
C PRO A 88 -31.11 12.23 -14.65
N GLU A 89 -30.74 12.26 -15.94
CA GLU A 89 -29.68 13.12 -16.47
C GLU A 89 -29.98 14.63 -16.26
N ASP A 90 -31.23 15.03 -16.39
CA ASP A 90 -31.67 16.41 -16.16
C ASP A 90 -31.45 16.88 -14.71
N VAL A 91 -31.68 15.98 -13.75
CA VAL A 91 -31.40 16.21 -12.32
C VAL A 91 -29.90 16.18 -12.07
N ARG A 92 -29.21 15.16 -12.60
CA ARG A 92 -27.78 14.99 -12.43
C ARG A 92 -26.96 16.18 -12.92
N SER A 93 -27.32 16.70 -14.10
CA SER A 93 -26.64 17.84 -14.72
C SER A 93 -26.95 19.17 -14.05
N SER A 94 -28.18 19.39 -13.55
CA SER A 94 -28.61 20.62 -12.92
C SER A 94 -28.24 20.73 -11.43
N ASN A 95 -28.18 19.63 -10.72
CA ASN A 95 -27.93 19.60 -9.27
C ASN A 95 -26.43 19.78 -8.94
N PRO A 96 -26.03 20.80 -8.16
CA PRO A 96 -24.64 21.04 -7.79
C PRO A 96 -24.01 19.89 -7.00
N TRP A 97 -24.79 19.19 -6.18
CA TRP A 97 -24.30 18.05 -5.39
C TRP A 97 -24.00 16.84 -6.26
N CYS A 98 -24.83 16.59 -7.28
CA CYS A 98 -24.55 15.51 -8.25
C CYS A 98 -23.27 15.79 -9.04
N ARG A 99 -23.05 17.04 -9.47
CA ARG A 99 -21.80 17.42 -10.14
C ARG A 99 -20.57 17.19 -9.23
N ARG A 100 -20.65 17.65 -7.98
CA ARG A 100 -19.56 17.46 -7.01
C ARG A 100 -19.32 15.98 -6.67
N ALA A 101 -20.37 15.19 -6.53
CA ALA A 101 -20.26 13.74 -6.36
C ALA A 101 -19.60 13.08 -7.57
N GLY A 102 -19.91 13.54 -8.79
CA GLY A 102 -19.30 13.06 -10.04
C GLY A 102 -17.80 13.31 -10.13
N GLU A 103 -17.29 14.40 -9.54
CA GLU A 103 -15.85 14.68 -9.46
C GLU A 103 -15.12 13.67 -8.55
N LEU A 104 -15.81 13.13 -7.55
CA LEU A 104 -15.27 12.14 -6.60
C LEU A 104 -15.47 10.72 -7.09
N ALA A 105 -16.57 10.47 -7.80
CA ALA A 105 -16.97 9.15 -8.28
C ALA A 105 -15.96 8.59 -9.27
N CYS A 106 -15.59 7.34 -9.10
CA CYS A 106 -14.81 6.60 -10.10
C CYS A 106 -14.99 5.10 -9.92
N ASP A 107 -14.85 4.37 -11.00
CA ASP A 107 -14.91 2.90 -11.05
C ASP A 107 -13.54 2.25 -11.28
N ASN A 108 -12.47 3.03 -11.11
CA ASN A 108 -11.11 2.51 -11.27
C ASN A 108 -10.84 1.29 -10.39
N ARG A 109 -10.01 0.42 -10.90
CA ARG A 109 -9.69 -0.88 -10.31
C ARG A 109 -8.24 -0.95 -9.90
N TYR A 110 -8.00 -1.55 -8.75
CA TYR A 110 -6.68 -1.61 -8.15
C TYR A 110 -6.36 -3.03 -7.68
N SER A 111 -5.22 -3.55 -8.13
CA SER A 111 -4.59 -4.74 -7.56
C SER A 111 -3.32 -4.31 -6.82
N LEU A 112 -3.26 -4.56 -5.53
CA LEU A 112 -2.13 -4.22 -4.67
C LEU A 112 -1.42 -5.50 -4.22
N ILE A 113 -0.16 -5.64 -4.59
CA ILE A 113 0.69 -6.76 -4.18
C ILE A 113 1.65 -6.28 -3.11
N HIS A 114 1.54 -6.84 -1.91
CA HIS A 114 2.45 -6.59 -0.81
C HIS A 114 3.67 -7.51 -0.89
N LEU A 115 4.84 -6.91 -0.91
CA LEU A 115 6.14 -7.57 -0.78
C LEU A 115 6.71 -7.17 0.58
N ILE A 116 6.52 -8.01 1.59
CA ILE A 116 6.89 -7.69 2.98
C ILE A 116 8.15 -8.47 3.35
N TYR A 117 9.25 -7.75 3.65
CA TYR A 117 10.48 -8.37 4.10
C TYR A 117 10.29 -9.06 5.45
N ARG A 118 10.52 -10.38 5.50
CA ARG A 118 10.30 -11.22 6.70
C ARG A 118 11.55 -11.88 7.24
N ASP A 119 12.68 -11.78 6.53
CA ASP A 119 13.91 -12.44 6.97
C ASP A 119 14.53 -11.71 8.16
N ARG A 120 14.60 -12.42 9.29
CA ARG A 120 15.15 -11.93 10.56
C ARG A 120 16.49 -12.54 10.90
N ALA A 121 16.91 -13.58 10.17
CA ALA A 121 17.85 -14.54 10.70
C ALA A 121 19.27 -14.00 10.97
N ARG A 122 19.67 -12.82 10.42
CA ARG A 122 21.07 -12.43 10.47
C ARG A 122 21.38 -10.99 10.89
N PHE A 123 20.46 -10.04 10.75
CA PHE A 123 20.84 -8.62 10.88
C PHE A 123 20.28 -7.90 12.10
N GLY A 124 19.46 -8.55 12.93
CA GLY A 124 19.00 -7.98 14.20
C GLY A 124 18.47 -6.54 14.07
N HIS A 125 18.71 -5.74 15.09
CA HIS A 125 18.04 -4.50 15.42
C HIS A 125 18.21 -3.29 14.46
N PHE A 126 19.01 -3.40 13.39
CA PHE A 126 19.41 -2.25 12.57
C PHE A 126 19.24 -2.48 11.08
N LYS A 127 18.26 -3.28 10.66
CA LYS A 127 18.06 -3.60 9.24
C LYS A 127 17.88 -2.40 8.34
N ASP A 128 17.34 -1.31 8.86
CA ASP A 128 17.15 -0.02 8.18
C ASP A 128 18.44 0.82 8.05
N TYR A 129 19.51 0.45 8.77
CA TYR A 129 20.81 1.14 8.73
C TYR A 129 21.97 0.26 8.25
N GLN A 130 21.68 -0.96 7.84
CA GLN A 130 22.72 -1.90 7.40
C GLN A 130 22.93 -1.83 5.88
N PHE A 131 23.87 -1.00 5.48
CA PHE A 131 24.25 -0.83 4.06
C PHE A 131 25.48 -1.66 3.67
N GLY A 132 25.86 -2.63 4.47
CA GLY A 132 26.99 -3.52 4.20
C GLY A 132 26.72 -4.46 3.00
N ARG A 133 27.81 -4.86 2.30
CA ARG A 133 27.71 -5.71 1.10
C ARG A 133 26.96 -7.03 1.33
N VAL A 134 27.10 -7.62 2.49
CA VAL A 134 26.43 -8.89 2.83
C VAL A 134 24.93 -8.64 3.01
N ALA A 135 24.55 -7.67 3.84
CA ALA A 135 23.16 -7.28 4.05
C ALA A 135 22.45 -6.92 2.73
N MET A 136 23.12 -6.12 1.88
CA MET A 136 22.57 -5.75 0.58
C MET A 136 22.27 -6.98 -0.31
N ARG A 137 23.17 -7.96 -0.34
CA ARG A 137 22.95 -9.19 -1.12
C ARG A 137 21.78 -10.02 -0.60
N GLU A 138 21.66 -10.15 0.71
CA GLU A 138 20.57 -10.91 1.32
C GLU A 138 19.23 -10.23 1.13
N HIS A 139 19.17 -8.91 1.33
CA HIS A 139 17.95 -8.14 1.02
C HIS A 139 17.55 -8.26 -0.46
N TRP A 140 18.53 -8.20 -1.36
CA TRP A 140 18.30 -8.39 -2.79
C TRP A 140 17.75 -9.78 -3.12
N GLN A 141 18.34 -10.83 -2.56
CA GLN A 141 17.89 -12.21 -2.78
C GLN A 141 16.50 -12.45 -2.19
N SER A 142 16.21 -11.90 -1.01
CA SER A 142 14.89 -11.96 -0.40
C SER A 142 13.86 -11.27 -1.28
N GLY A 143 14.14 -10.06 -1.76
CA GLY A 143 13.26 -9.33 -2.66
C GLY A 143 13.00 -10.06 -3.99
N LEU A 144 14.04 -10.70 -4.56
CA LEU A 144 13.88 -11.53 -5.77
C LEU A 144 13.00 -12.76 -5.50
N ALA A 145 13.12 -13.38 -4.33
CA ALA A 145 12.26 -14.51 -3.97
C ALA A 145 10.81 -14.06 -3.78
N ASP A 146 10.59 -12.89 -3.14
CA ASP A 146 9.25 -12.34 -2.93
C ASP A 146 8.56 -12.00 -4.24
N ILE A 147 9.25 -11.28 -5.14
CA ILE A 147 8.68 -10.97 -6.45
C ILE A 147 8.46 -12.23 -7.29
N GLY A 148 9.37 -13.22 -7.20
CA GLY A 148 9.21 -14.50 -7.87
C GLY A 148 7.95 -15.23 -7.43
N ARG A 149 7.61 -15.21 -6.13
CA ARG A 149 6.35 -15.76 -5.61
C ARG A 149 5.14 -14.99 -6.16
N ALA A 150 5.18 -13.68 -6.15
CA ALA A 150 4.08 -12.87 -6.71
C ALA A 150 3.86 -13.16 -8.20
N LEU A 151 4.92 -13.30 -8.98
CA LEU A 151 4.84 -13.59 -10.41
C LEU A 151 4.40 -15.03 -10.71
N ALA A 152 4.52 -15.96 -9.76
CA ALA A 152 3.97 -17.30 -9.88
C ALA A 152 2.43 -17.34 -9.82
N HIS A 153 1.80 -16.20 -9.49
CA HIS A 153 0.36 -16.02 -9.43
C HIS A 153 -0.11 -15.02 -10.49
N PRO A 154 -0.27 -15.44 -11.78
CA PRO A 154 -0.67 -14.52 -12.86
C PRO A 154 -1.99 -13.79 -12.59
N GLU A 155 -2.89 -14.41 -11.82
CA GLU A 155 -4.17 -13.84 -11.44
C GLU A 155 -4.02 -12.58 -10.54
N TRP A 156 -2.94 -12.47 -9.78
CA TRP A 156 -2.67 -11.28 -8.96
C TRP A 156 -2.22 -10.06 -9.78
N LEU A 157 -1.67 -10.34 -10.98
CA LEU A 157 -1.21 -9.30 -11.90
C LEU A 157 -2.36 -8.70 -12.71
N GLN A 158 -3.54 -9.27 -12.58
CA GLN A 158 -4.73 -8.78 -13.26
C GLN A 158 -5.51 -7.83 -12.37
N LEU A 159 -6.20 -6.90 -13.01
CA LEU A 159 -7.13 -6.03 -12.29
C LEU A 159 -8.34 -6.84 -11.83
N PRO A 160 -8.89 -6.55 -10.65
CA PRO A 160 -10.04 -7.28 -10.15
C PRO A 160 -11.26 -7.09 -11.08
N THR A 161 -12.02 -8.17 -11.26
CA THR A 161 -13.28 -8.17 -11.96
C THR A 161 -14.43 -8.31 -10.96
N GLY A 162 -15.60 -7.74 -11.26
CA GLY A 162 -16.77 -7.83 -10.36
C GLY A 162 -16.88 -6.67 -9.37
N GLU A 163 -17.52 -6.92 -8.24
CA GLU A 163 -17.90 -5.87 -7.27
C GLU A 163 -16.72 -5.26 -6.51
N ASN A 164 -15.69 -6.05 -6.23
CA ASN A 164 -14.51 -5.59 -5.51
C ASN A 164 -13.55 -4.87 -6.46
N ALA A 165 -13.57 -3.56 -6.44
CA ALA A 165 -12.65 -2.75 -7.26
C ALA A 165 -11.24 -2.61 -6.66
N PHE A 166 -11.00 -3.08 -5.44
CA PHE A 166 -9.71 -3.00 -4.77
C PHE A 166 -9.39 -4.34 -4.10
N VAL A 167 -8.36 -5.01 -4.55
CA VAL A 167 -7.86 -6.27 -3.97
C VAL A 167 -6.44 -6.13 -3.49
N THR A 168 -6.09 -6.89 -2.46
CA THR A 168 -4.74 -6.96 -1.90
C THR A 168 -4.27 -8.41 -1.88
N HIS A 169 -3.02 -8.62 -2.29
CA HIS A 169 -2.35 -9.91 -2.27
C HIS A 169 -1.08 -9.79 -1.43
N ASP A 170 -0.81 -10.78 -0.59
CA ASP A 170 0.41 -10.86 0.21
C ASP A 170 1.29 -11.99 -0.33
N ALA A 171 2.35 -11.61 -1.04
CA ALA A 171 3.29 -12.57 -1.65
C ALA A 171 4.09 -13.38 -0.62
N THR A 172 3.93 -13.06 0.66
CA THR A 172 4.68 -13.67 1.77
C THR A 172 3.78 -14.35 2.80
N ALA A 173 2.45 -14.46 2.50
CA ALA A 173 1.48 -15.13 3.37
C ALA A 173 1.66 -16.65 3.38
#